data_c94aeb3f6801f04f926df7db0b71c039
#
_entry.id   c94aeb3f6801f04f926df7db0b71c039
#
_cell.length_a   1.000
_cell.length_b   1.000
_cell.length_c   1.000
_cell.angle_alpha   90.00
_cell.angle_beta   90.00
_cell.angle_gamma   90.00
#
_symmetry.space_group_name_H-M   'P 1'
#
loop_
_entity.id
_entity.type
_entity.pdbx_description
1 polymer ?
#
loop_
_entity_poly.entity_id
_entity_poly.type
_entity_poly.pdbx_seq_one_letter_code
_entity_poly.pdbx_strand_id
1 'polypeptide(L)'
;MTLRVGIIGVGWGAHVQVPGFRAAKGFEPVALCARTPERLERVAAKLGIEQTSNDWQSFVTRDDLDVISVATPTVLHHEMTIAALAAGKPVLCEKPLTGDLEAARHMVRAATDSNLPTACCFENRWNPDWLAVADRVRSGFLGSQYLARVSRSASYWHPSHPLQAHWMYDREQGGGYLAGMLVHDLDFLCSLLGRPVSVCAEVRTSDPVRELPDGGTLPVTADDTAALLMRMESGVTVILSLSVMGAHADHYRLELFGSDGTIIGDGDLRSAAYSLGAATDAGLSPLTVDEREPAHPERLPGGLAGHASRAMALMLQDWLPAFDGGPSGAATFEDGLLSLAVIDAAHRSADGGGWEPVRAWLDGQPSTASAGG
;
A
#
# COMPACT_ATOMS: atom_id res chain seq x y z
N MET A 1 5.54 0.51 27.12
CA MET A 1 4.34 1.37 27.17
C MET A 1 3.40 0.93 26.05
N THR A 2 2.07 0.97 26.24
CA THR A 2 1.13 0.68 25.14
C THR A 2 0.63 2.00 24.58
N LEU A 3 0.79 2.20 23.28
CA LEU A 3 0.39 3.41 22.57
C LEU A 3 -1.11 3.38 22.25
N ARG A 4 -1.83 4.42 22.61
CA ARG A 4 -3.27 4.58 22.38
C ARG A 4 -3.51 5.12 20.97
N VAL A 5 -4.17 4.34 20.12
CA VAL A 5 -4.34 4.67 18.71
C VAL A 5 -5.75 5.20 18.46
N GLY A 6 -5.83 6.36 17.82
CA GLY A 6 -7.04 6.88 17.21
C GLY A 6 -7.08 6.60 15.72
N ILE A 7 -8.17 6.00 15.22
CA ILE A 7 -8.29 5.65 13.79
C ILE A 7 -9.37 6.51 13.13
N ILE A 8 -9.01 7.22 12.06
CA ILE A 8 -9.92 8.02 11.24
C ILE A 8 -10.28 7.19 9.99
N GLY A 9 -11.53 6.74 9.92
CA GLY A 9 -12.06 5.89 8.86
C GLY A 9 -12.52 4.53 9.38
N VAL A 10 -13.79 4.19 9.12
CA VAL A 10 -14.43 2.93 9.56
C VAL A 10 -14.72 1.96 8.41
N GLY A 11 -14.01 2.12 7.31
CA GLY A 11 -13.93 1.15 6.21
C GLY A 11 -12.80 0.14 6.46
N TRP A 12 -11.71 0.31 5.75
CA TRP A 12 -10.47 -0.47 5.93
C TRP A 12 -9.92 -0.37 7.35
N GLY A 13 -9.97 0.83 7.94
CA GLY A 13 -9.59 1.05 9.34
C GLY A 13 -10.25 0.10 10.32
N ALA A 14 -11.56 -0.12 10.18
CA ALA A 14 -12.30 -1.03 11.06
C ALA A 14 -12.03 -2.51 10.78
N HIS A 15 -11.91 -2.89 9.50
CA HIS A 15 -11.84 -4.30 9.10
C HIS A 15 -10.42 -4.87 9.12
N VAL A 16 -9.41 -4.03 8.95
CA VAL A 16 -8.00 -4.43 8.86
C VAL A 16 -7.15 -3.76 9.91
N GLN A 17 -7.23 -2.42 10.07
CA GLN A 17 -6.32 -1.73 10.97
C GLN A 17 -6.61 -2.01 12.45
N VAL A 18 -7.87 -2.00 12.89
CA VAL A 18 -8.21 -2.33 14.29
C VAL A 18 -7.71 -3.72 14.67
N PRO A 19 -7.99 -4.81 13.92
CA PRO A 19 -7.41 -6.12 14.21
C PRO A 19 -5.88 -6.14 14.12
N GLY A 20 -5.28 -5.46 13.15
CA GLY A 20 -3.83 -5.35 12.98
C GLY A 20 -3.15 -4.72 14.19
N PHE A 21 -3.65 -3.58 14.67
CA PHE A 21 -3.16 -2.93 15.89
C PHE A 21 -3.33 -3.82 17.13
N ARG A 22 -4.45 -4.51 17.27
CA ARG A 22 -4.70 -5.45 18.39
C ARG A 22 -3.79 -6.67 18.35
N ALA A 23 -3.41 -7.12 17.17
CA ALA A 23 -2.50 -8.25 16.99
C ALA A 23 -1.02 -7.86 17.17
N ALA A 24 -0.67 -6.59 16.98
CA ALA A 24 0.67 -6.06 17.20
C ALA A 24 0.95 -5.84 18.67
N LYS A 25 2.22 -5.98 19.08
CA LYS A 25 2.69 -5.58 20.42
C LYS A 25 2.78 -4.06 20.51
N GLY A 26 2.38 -3.50 21.62
CA GLY A 26 2.65 -2.09 21.95
C GLY A 26 1.63 -1.09 21.44
N PHE A 27 0.54 -1.51 20.83
CA PHE A 27 -0.53 -0.65 20.32
C PHE A 27 -1.90 -1.10 20.82
N GLU A 28 -2.79 -0.15 21.09
CA GLU A 28 -4.20 -0.42 21.42
C GLU A 28 -5.10 0.61 20.72
N PRO A 29 -5.97 0.19 19.79
CA PRO A 29 -6.95 1.08 19.17
C PRO A 29 -8.06 1.40 20.17
N VAL A 30 -8.09 2.65 20.64
CA VAL A 30 -9.00 3.10 21.70
C VAL A 30 -10.13 4.00 21.21
N ALA A 31 -9.99 4.61 20.04
CA ALA A 31 -10.97 5.56 19.53
C ALA A 31 -11.13 5.46 17.99
N LEU A 32 -12.35 5.70 17.52
CA LEU A 32 -12.71 5.75 16.11
C LEU A 32 -13.29 7.11 15.73
N CYS A 33 -12.93 7.58 14.52
CA CYS A 33 -13.53 8.78 13.95
C CYS A 33 -14.07 8.48 12.54
N ALA A 34 -15.30 8.92 12.24
CA ALA A 34 -15.86 8.85 10.90
C ALA A 34 -16.98 9.87 10.69
N ARG A 35 -17.19 10.28 9.44
CA ARG A 35 -18.15 11.32 9.05
C ARG A 35 -19.62 10.98 9.37
N THR A 36 -20.01 9.70 9.24
CA THR A 36 -21.41 9.26 9.37
C THR A 36 -21.66 8.65 10.74
N PRO A 37 -22.38 9.34 11.66
CA PRO A 37 -22.54 8.89 13.05
C PRO A 37 -23.14 7.49 13.19
N GLU A 38 -24.20 7.19 12.45
CA GLU A 38 -24.93 5.91 12.57
C GLU A 38 -24.05 4.72 12.13
N ARG A 39 -23.20 4.92 11.11
CA ARG A 39 -22.21 3.92 10.70
C ARG A 39 -21.11 3.78 11.71
N LEU A 40 -20.62 4.89 12.25
CA LEU A 40 -19.57 4.92 13.26
C LEU A 40 -19.98 4.17 14.52
N GLU A 41 -21.14 4.49 15.10
CA GLU A 41 -21.67 3.86 16.30
C GLU A 41 -21.85 2.34 16.13
N ARG A 42 -22.44 1.92 15.00
CA ARG A 42 -22.63 0.49 14.70
C ARG A 42 -21.30 -0.26 14.59
N VAL A 43 -20.29 0.34 13.96
CA VAL A 43 -18.96 -0.27 13.81
C VAL A 43 -18.22 -0.28 15.13
N ALA A 44 -18.25 0.80 15.89
CA ALA A 44 -17.62 0.94 17.19
C ALA A 44 -18.17 -0.10 18.20
N ALA A 45 -19.50 -0.24 18.26
CA ALA A 45 -20.15 -1.25 19.10
C ALA A 45 -19.72 -2.68 18.74
N LYS A 46 -19.63 -3.00 17.41
CA LYS A 46 -19.17 -4.32 16.96
C LYS A 46 -17.71 -4.60 17.35
N LEU A 47 -16.88 -3.57 17.40
CA LEU A 47 -15.45 -3.68 17.75
C LEU A 47 -15.18 -3.53 19.25
N GLY A 48 -16.18 -3.17 20.05
CA GLY A 48 -16.02 -2.90 21.48
C GLY A 48 -15.14 -1.67 21.75
N ILE A 49 -15.20 -0.65 20.88
CA ILE A 49 -14.52 0.64 21.04
C ILE A 49 -15.57 1.68 21.41
N GLU A 50 -15.48 2.20 22.64
CA GLU A 50 -16.49 3.11 23.18
C GLU A 50 -16.29 4.56 22.73
N GLN A 51 -15.03 4.95 22.48
CA GLN A 51 -14.70 6.32 22.14
C GLN A 51 -14.89 6.59 20.65
N THR A 52 -15.81 7.49 20.33
CA THR A 52 -16.13 7.87 18.95
C THR A 52 -16.15 9.38 18.76
N SER A 53 -15.87 9.85 17.54
CA SER A 53 -16.00 11.24 17.14
C SER A 53 -16.43 11.33 15.66
N ASN A 54 -17.25 12.32 15.32
CA ASN A 54 -17.55 12.67 13.92
C ASN A 54 -16.84 13.96 13.47
N ASP A 55 -16.00 14.53 14.32
CA ASP A 55 -15.15 15.68 14.06
C ASP A 55 -13.67 15.26 14.11
N TRP A 56 -13.05 15.09 12.95
CA TRP A 56 -11.67 14.65 12.87
C TRP A 56 -10.68 15.74 13.31
N GLN A 57 -11.02 17.04 13.18
CA GLN A 57 -10.14 18.14 13.57
C GLN A 57 -9.91 18.14 15.09
N SER A 58 -10.98 18.04 15.87
CA SER A 58 -10.85 17.87 17.31
C SER A 58 -10.27 16.52 17.72
N PHE A 59 -10.51 15.48 16.91
CA PHE A 59 -10.03 14.13 17.21
C PHE A 59 -8.49 14.03 17.19
N VAL A 60 -7.82 14.65 16.22
CA VAL A 60 -6.35 14.58 16.12
C VAL A 60 -5.62 15.34 17.24
N THR A 61 -6.30 16.27 17.91
CA THR A 61 -5.70 17.09 18.99
C THR A 61 -5.89 16.47 20.38
N ARG A 62 -6.54 15.34 20.51
CA ARG A 62 -6.86 14.69 21.80
C ARG A 62 -5.59 14.27 22.54
N ASP A 63 -5.48 14.59 23.83
CA ASP A 63 -4.34 14.23 24.68
C ASP A 63 -4.34 12.76 25.10
N ASP A 64 -5.48 12.08 25.01
CA ASP A 64 -5.62 10.66 25.30
C ASP A 64 -5.32 9.74 24.10
N LEU A 65 -4.84 10.28 22.99
CA LEU A 65 -4.34 9.55 21.82
C LEU A 65 -2.84 9.80 21.65
N ASP A 66 -2.09 8.73 21.45
CA ASP A 66 -0.64 8.77 21.25
C ASP A 66 -0.26 8.66 19.77
N VAL A 67 -1.11 8.06 18.95
CA VAL A 67 -0.90 7.82 17.51
C VAL A 67 -2.22 8.06 16.77
N ILE A 68 -2.13 8.66 15.57
CA ILE A 68 -3.26 8.79 14.65
C ILE A 68 -3.04 7.86 13.45
N SER A 69 -4.05 7.06 13.12
CA SER A 69 -4.08 6.28 11.90
C SER A 69 -5.13 6.83 10.93
N VAL A 70 -4.70 7.22 9.72
CA VAL A 70 -5.56 7.80 8.68
C VAL A 70 -5.91 6.72 7.66
N ALA A 71 -7.20 6.30 7.66
CA ALA A 71 -7.75 5.23 6.80
C ALA A 71 -9.04 5.68 6.08
N THR A 72 -9.02 6.88 5.57
CA THR A 72 -10.10 7.57 4.84
C THR A 72 -9.98 7.35 3.33
N PRO A 73 -10.89 7.89 2.49
CA PRO A 73 -10.61 8.05 1.06
C PRO A 73 -9.35 8.91 0.83
N THR A 74 -8.60 8.56 -0.21
CA THR A 74 -7.25 9.08 -0.51
C THR A 74 -7.14 10.62 -0.52
N VAL A 75 -8.15 11.31 -1.03
CA VAL A 75 -8.17 12.80 -1.10
C VAL A 75 -8.12 13.48 0.26
N LEU A 76 -8.48 12.78 1.34
CA LEU A 76 -8.50 13.30 2.71
C LEU A 76 -7.20 13.02 3.47
N HIS A 77 -6.31 12.17 2.94
CA HIS A 77 -5.10 11.76 3.65
C HIS A 77 -4.19 12.93 3.99
N HIS A 78 -3.99 13.85 3.03
CA HIS A 78 -3.09 14.99 3.19
C HIS A 78 -3.51 15.88 4.36
N GLU A 79 -4.73 16.43 4.35
CA GLU A 79 -5.18 17.38 5.38
C GLU A 79 -5.17 16.78 6.78
N MET A 80 -5.63 15.52 6.90
CA MET A 80 -5.69 14.83 8.18
C MET A 80 -4.30 14.49 8.72
N THR A 81 -3.38 14.06 7.86
CA THR A 81 -1.99 13.79 8.23
C THR A 81 -1.27 15.07 8.69
N ILE A 82 -1.38 16.15 7.92
CA ILE A 82 -0.74 17.41 8.28
C ILE A 82 -1.28 17.94 9.62
N ALA A 83 -2.59 17.88 9.85
CA ALA A 83 -3.17 18.30 11.12
C ALA A 83 -2.71 17.44 12.30
N ALA A 84 -2.60 16.11 12.12
CA ALA A 84 -2.10 15.21 13.16
C ALA A 84 -0.63 15.49 13.50
N LEU A 85 0.24 15.66 12.49
CA LEU A 85 1.65 16.03 12.70
C LEU A 85 1.78 17.40 13.40
N ALA A 86 0.99 18.40 12.99
CA ALA A 86 0.96 19.70 13.64
C ALA A 86 0.48 19.64 15.10
N ALA A 87 -0.37 18.65 15.45
CA ALA A 87 -0.79 18.37 16.81
C ALA A 87 0.24 17.54 17.62
N GLY A 88 1.42 17.26 17.04
CA GLY A 88 2.48 16.45 17.68
C GLY A 88 2.19 14.96 17.74
N LYS A 89 1.34 14.45 16.84
CA LYS A 89 0.97 13.01 16.81
C LYS A 89 1.75 12.27 15.73
N PRO A 90 2.41 11.15 16.07
CA PRO A 90 2.85 10.14 15.12
C PRO A 90 1.71 9.68 14.21
N VAL A 91 2.01 9.40 12.92
CA VAL A 91 0.97 9.09 11.94
C VAL A 91 1.28 7.81 11.17
N LEU A 92 0.31 6.90 11.13
CA LEU A 92 0.18 5.87 10.10
C LEU A 92 -0.82 6.35 9.04
N CYS A 93 -0.40 6.48 7.80
CA CYS A 93 -1.29 6.88 6.70
C CYS A 93 -1.50 5.71 5.73
N GLU A 94 -2.75 5.47 5.32
CA GLU A 94 -3.06 4.50 4.27
C GLU A 94 -2.42 4.85 2.92
N LYS A 95 -2.24 3.83 2.12
CA LYS A 95 -1.80 3.97 0.73
C LYS A 95 -3.03 4.14 -0.23
N PRO A 96 -2.84 4.77 -1.38
CA PRO A 96 -1.70 5.60 -1.72
C PRO A 96 -1.59 6.78 -0.75
N LEU A 97 -0.37 7.30 -0.56
CA LEU A 97 -0.12 8.35 0.46
C LEU A 97 -1.07 9.54 0.30
N THR A 98 -1.34 9.95 -0.94
CA THR A 98 -2.37 10.91 -1.35
C THR A 98 -2.67 10.73 -2.84
N GLY A 99 -3.63 11.49 -3.39
CA GLY A 99 -3.94 11.51 -4.83
C GLY A 99 -3.16 12.57 -5.62
N ASP A 100 -2.38 13.42 -4.97
CA ASP A 100 -1.66 14.54 -5.57
C ASP A 100 -0.18 14.55 -5.20
N LEU A 101 0.69 14.72 -6.20
CA LEU A 101 2.14 14.61 -6.02
C LEU A 101 2.73 15.76 -5.18
N GLU A 102 2.21 16.99 -5.30
CA GLU A 102 2.65 18.11 -4.47
C GLU A 102 2.20 17.94 -3.01
N ALA A 103 0.98 17.44 -2.81
CA ALA A 103 0.48 17.09 -1.48
C ALA A 103 1.36 15.99 -0.84
N ALA A 104 1.79 14.97 -1.60
CA ALA A 104 2.70 13.94 -1.10
C ALA A 104 4.07 14.52 -0.69
N ARG A 105 4.64 15.43 -1.52
CA ARG A 105 5.89 16.14 -1.18
C ARG A 105 5.74 16.97 0.09
N HIS A 106 4.58 17.61 0.28
CA HIS A 106 4.30 18.35 1.51
C HIS A 106 4.22 17.42 2.72
N MET A 107 3.57 16.26 2.59
CA MET A 107 3.51 15.27 3.67
C MET A 107 4.90 14.74 4.06
N VAL A 108 5.77 14.45 3.08
CA VAL A 108 7.16 14.03 3.34
C VAL A 108 7.93 15.12 4.07
N ARG A 109 7.84 16.40 3.63
CA ARG A 109 8.49 17.52 4.34
C ARG A 109 7.97 17.65 5.76
N ALA A 110 6.65 17.66 5.95
CA ALA A 110 6.05 17.79 7.28
C ALA A 110 6.46 16.62 8.22
N ALA A 111 6.55 15.39 7.71
CA ALA A 111 7.04 14.25 8.47
C ALA A 111 8.50 14.45 8.91
N THR A 112 9.36 14.89 8.00
CA THR A 112 10.77 15.20 8.28
C THR A 112 10.91 16.32 9.32
N ASP A 113 10.19 17.43 9.12
CA ASP A 113 10.27 18.61 9.98
C ASP A 113 9.72 18.35 11.39
N SER A 114 8.72 17.47 11.51
CA SER A 114 8.12 17.11 12.81
C SER A 114 9.02 16.19 13.65
N ASN A 115 9.93 15.46 13.01
CA ASN A 115 10.73 14.40 13.65
C ASN A 115 9.90 13.37 14.42
N LEU A 116 8.64 13.16 14.02
CA LEU A 116 7.73 12.19 14.62
C LEU A 116 7.77 10.87 13.85
N PRO A 117 7.53 9.73 14.51
CA PRO A 117 7.33 8.46 13.80
C PRO A 117 6.19 8.54 12.79
N THR A 118 6.51 8.31 11.51
CA THR A 118 5.51 8.23 10.43
C THR A 118 5.70 6.94 9.65
N ALA A 119 4.60 6.39 9.12
CA ALA A 119 4.63 5.22 8.24
C ALA A 119 3.51 5.30 7.19
N CYS A 120 3.81 4.84 5.96
CA CYS A 120 2.82 4.57 4.93
C CYS A 120 2.40 3.11 5.01
N CYS A 121 1.08 2.83 4.97
CA CYS A 121 0.55 1.48 5.17
C CYS A 121 0.73 0.59 3.92
N PHE A 122 1.98 0.25 3.60
CA PHE A 122 2.32 -0.75 2.59
C PHE A 122 2.48 -2.14 3.23
N GLU A 123 1.47 -2.56 3.94
CA GLU A 123 1.47 -3.80 4.75
C GLU A 123 1.85 -5.04 3.94
N ASN A 124 1.59 -5.06 2.64
CA ASN A 124 1.91 -6.22 1.80
C ASN A 124 3.40 -6.59 1.77
N ARG A 125 4.33 -5.65 2.03
CA ARG A 125 5.76 -5.99 2.21
C ARG A 125 5.98 -7.03 3.33
N TRP A 126 5.06 -7.12 4.30
CA TRP A 126 5.13 -8.02 5.46
C TRP A 126 4.33 -9.30 5.27
N ASN A 127 3.79 -9.57 4.08
CA ASN A 127 3.31 -10.91 3.78
C ASN A 127 4.48 -11.89 3.89
N PRO A 128 4.34 -13.03 4.58
CA PRO A 128 5.46 -13.94 4.84
C PRO A 128 6.20 -14.40 3.59
N ASP A 129 5.48 -14.68 2.51
CA ASP A 129 6.04 -15.06 1.21
C ASP A 129 6.81 -13.91 0.55
N TRP A 130 6.32 -12.66 0.63
CA TRP A 130 7.03 -11.48 0.14
C TRP A 130 8.29 -11.20 0.96
N LEU A 131 8.24 -11.38 2.28
CA LEU A 131 9.43 -11.29 3.13
C LEU A 131 10.48 -12.34 2.74
N ALA A 132 10.06 -13.60 2.50
CA ALA A 132 10.97 -14.65 2.07
C ALA A 132 11.61 -14.34 0.70
N VAL A 133 10.84 -13.80 -0.24
CA VAL A 133 11.38 -13.30 -1.53
C VAL A 133 12.38 -12.17 -1.30
N ALA A 134 12.02 -11.18 -0.46
CA ALA A 134 12.89 -10.03 -0.17
C ALA A 134 14.22 -10.47 0.46
N ASP A 135 14.18 -11.40 1.40
CA ASP A 135 15.39 -11.93 2.04
C ASP A 135 16.31 -12.63 1.03
N ARG A 136 15.76 -13.37 0.06
CA ARG A 136 16.55 -13.99 -1.03
C ARG A 136 17.18 -12.95 -1.94
N VAL A 137 16.40 -11.92 -2.33
CA VAL A 137 16.94 -10.84 -3.18
C VAL A 137 18.05 -10.08 -2.45
N ARG A 138 17.82 -9.70 -1.20
CA ARG A 138 18.81 -8.96 -0.37
C ARG A 138 20.08 -9.78 -0.06
N SER A 139 19.95 -11.11 0.04
CA SER A 139 21.12 -11.99 0.21
C SER A 139 21.98 -12.14 -1.06
N GLY A 140 21.60 -11.49 -2.17
CA GLY A 140 22.32 -11.57 -3.44
C GLY A 140 22.02 -12.81 -4.27
N PHE A 141 20.96 -13.58 -3.95
CA PHE A 141 20.62 -14.83 -4.63
C PHE A 141 20.47 -14.69 -6.15
N LEU A 142 20.00 -13.54 -6.61
CA LEU A 142 19.78 -13.29 -8.05
C LEU A 142 21.08 -12.91 -8.79
N GLY A 143 22.14 -12.49 -8.09
CA GLY A 143 23.32 -11.88 -8.71
C GLY A 143 22.95 -10.56 -9.40
N SER A 144 23.45 -10.34 -10.63
CA SER A 144 23.05 -9.19 -11.46
C SER A 144 21.61 -9.38 -11.93
N GLN A 145 20.74 -8.47 -11.53
CA GLN A 145 19.31 -8.55 -11.84
C GLN A 145 19.04 -7.99 -13.24
N TYR A 146 18.23 -8.69 -14.05
CA TYR A 146 17.96 -8.32 -15.44
C TYR A 146 16.52 -7.86 -15.66
N LEU A 147 15.56 -8.60 -15.14
CA LEU A 147 14.14 -8.39 -15.40
C LEU A 147 13.31 -8.76 -14.15
N ALA A 148 12.37 -7.91 -13.83
CA ALA A 148 11.28 -8.23 -12.91
C ALA A 148 9.94 -8.09 -13.64
N ARG A 149 8.99 -9.00 -13.36
CA ARG A 149 7.66 -8.95 -13.94
C ARG A 149 6.61 -9.26 -12.89
N VAL A 150 5.53 -8.46 -12.88
CA VAL A 150 4.32 -8.75 -12.10
C VAL A 150 3.10 -8.69 -13.02
N SER A 151 2.25 -9.69 -12.91
CA SER A 151 0.94 -9.73 -13.57
C SER A 151 -0.14 -10.00 -12.55
N ARG A 152 -1.17 -9.15 -12.52
CA ARG A 152 -2.38 -9.31 -11.72
C ARG A 152 -3.61 -9.32 -12.60
N SER A 153 -4.52 -10.25 -12.38
CA SER A 153 -5.84 -10.22 -13.00
C SER A 153 -6.92 -10.58 -12.00
N ALA A 154 -8.01 -9.83 -12.03
CA ALA A 154 -9.15 -10.00 -11.14
C ALA A 154 -10.47 -9.76 -11.88
N SER A 155 -11.57 -10.13 -11.24
CA SER A 155 -12.92 -9.89 -11.77
C SER A 155 -13.69 -8.84 -10.97
N TYR A 156 -13.01 -8.04 -10.14
CA TYR A 156 -13.67 -7.15 -9.18
C TYR A 156 -14.61 -6.13 -9.81
N TRP A 157 -14.25 -5.59 -10.99
CA TRP A 157 -15.06 -4.64 -11.73
C TRP A 157 -15.67 -5.21 -13.01
N HIS A 158 -15.62 -6.53 -13.19
CA HIS A 158 -16.26 -7.16 -14.33
C HIS A 158 -17.76 -6.80 -14.38
N PRO A 159 -18.34 -6.48 -15.56
CA PRO A 159 -19.75 -6.03 -15.70
C PRO A 159 -20.81 -6.95 -15.10
N SER A 160 -20.52 -8.25 -14.95
CA SER A 160 -21.44 -9.18 -14.27
C SER A 160 -21.54 -8.98 -12.75
N HIS A 161 -20.66 -8.18 -12.15
CA HIS A 161 -20.70 -7.86 -10.73
C HIS A 161 -21.44 -6.54 -10.52
N PRO A 162 -22.51 -6.52 -9.69
CA PRO A 162 -23.25 -5.29 -9.43
C PRO A 162 -22.35 -4.28 -8.70
N LEU A 163 -22.28 -3.06 -9.23
CA LEU A 163 -21.57 -1.97 -8.58
C LEU A 163 -22.39 -1.35 -7.45
N GLN A 164 -21.71 -0.96 -6.40
CA GLN A 164 -22.21 0.02 -5.43
C GLN A 164 -21.47 1.33 -5.65
N ALA A 165 -22.16 2.46 -5.61
CA ALA A 165 -21.50 3.76 -5.70
C ALA A 165 -20.39 3.88 -4.65
N HIS A 166 -19.15 4.08 -5.11
CA HIS A 166 -17.97 4.09 -4.26
C HIS A 166 -16.92 5.04 -4.82
N TRP A 167 -16.19 5.74 -3.97
CA TRP A 167 -15.15 6.70 -4.35
C TRP A 167 -14.04 6.11 -5.25
N MET A 168 -13.80 4.79 -5.17
CA MET A 168 -12.78 4.11 -6.01
C MET A 168 -13.06 4.17 -7.50
N TYR A 169 -14.30 4.47 -7.93
CA TYR A 169 -14.62 4.62 -9.35
C TYR A 169 -14.33 6.01 -9.90
N ASP A 170 -13.91 6.93 -9.04
CA ASP A 170 -13.65 8.32 -9.37
C ASP A 170 -12.16 8.64 -9.21
N ARG A 171 -11.50 8.96 -10.34
CA ARG A 171 -10.07 9.32 -10.37
C ARG A 171 -9.76 10.57 -9.53
N GLU A 172 -10.66 11.57 -9.53
CA GLU A 172 -10.47 12.80 -8.77
C GLU A 172 -10.49 12.55 -7.26
N GLN A 173 -11.13 11.48 -6.81
CA GLN A 173 -11.10 11.05 -5.42
C GLN A 173 -9.94 10.12 -5.07
N GLY A 174 -9.00 9.93 -5.99
CA GLY A 174 -7.86 9.04 -5.83
C GLY A 174 -8.23 7.57 -6.02
N GLY A 175 -9.31 7.30 -6.77
CA GLY A 175 -9.72 5.96 -7.17
C GLY A 175 -8.85 5.35 -8.24
N GLY A 176 -9.16 4.11 -8.62
CA GLY A 176 -8.44 3.31 -9.62
C GLY A 176 -7.63 2.17 -9.00
N TYR A 177 -7.36 1.17 -9.82
CA TYR A 177 -6.66 -0.02 -9.35
C TYR A 177 -5.14 0.05 -9.52
N LEU A 178 -4.62 0.95 -10.35
CA LEU A 178 -3.19 1.26 -10.36
C LEU A 178 -2.74 1.77 -8.98
N ALA A 179 -3.47 2.75 -8.44
CA ALA A 179 -3.23 3.29 -7.10
C ALA A 179 -3.79 2.41 -5.97
N GLY A 180 -4.89 1.69 -6.23
CA GLY A 180 -5.56 0.87 -5.22
C GLY A 180 -4.91 -0.47 -4.94
N MET A 181 -4.33 -1.12 -5.96
CA MET A 181 -3.80 -2.48 -5.86
C MET A 181 -2.35 -2.59 -6.35
N LEU A 182 -2.05 -2.19 -7.58
CA LEU A 182 -0.73 -2.37 -8.19
C LEU A 182 0.35 -1.55 -7.46
N VAL A 183 -0.05 -0.51 -6.72
CA VAL A 183 0.83 0.31 -5.88
C VAL A 183 1.61 -0.52 -4.84
N HIS A 184 1.05 -1.63 -4.34
CA HIS A 184 1.78 -2.52 -3.43
C HIS A 184 2.93 -3.25 -4.13
N ASP A 185 2.71 -3.70 -5.39
CA ASP A 185 3.78 -4.35 -6.18
C ASP A 185 4.84 -3.33 -6.59
N LEU A 186 4.42 -2.11 -6.95
CA LEU A 186 5.35 -0.99 -7.20
C LEU A 186 6.25 -0.74 -6.01
N ASP A 187 5.64 -0.57 -4.85
CA ASP A 187 6.34 -0.35 -3.59
C ASP A 187 7.30 -1.50 -3.25
N PHE A 188 6.82 -2.74 -3.34
CA PHE A 188 7.64 -3.93 -3.10
C PHE A 188 8.84 -4.00 -4.04
N LEU A 189 8.63 -3.84 -5.35
CA LEU A 189 9.71 -3.88 -6.33
C LEU A 189 10.69 -2.72 -6.16
N CYS A 190 10.21 -1.51 -5.88
CA CYS A 190 11.09 -0.38 -5.57
C CYS A 190 11.95 -0.65 -4.33
N SER A 191 11.40 -1.29 -3.31
CA SER A 191 12.14 -1.66 -2.10
C SER A 191 13.25 -2.70 -2.32
N LEU A 192 13.16 -3.49 -3.40
CA LEU A 192 14.12 -4.54 -3.76
C LEU A 192 15.10 -4.13 -4.86
N LEU A 193 14.63 -3.36 -5.85
CA LEU A 193 15.35 -3.10 -7.10
C LEU A 193 15.86 -1.65 -7.21
N GLY A 194 15.52 -0.81 -6.22
CA GLY A 194 15.89 0.60 -6.19
C GLY A 194 14.88 1.49 -6.91
N ARG A 195 15.32 2.68 -7.34
CA ARG A 195 14.43 3.72 -7.85
C ARG A 195 14.12 3.54 -9.34
N PRO A 196 12.86 3.72 -9.76
CA PRO A 196 12.52 3.84 -11.17
C PRO A 196 12.92 5.23 -11.70
N VAL A 197 13.51 5.24 -12.90
CA VAL A 197 13.97 6.45 -13.61
C VAL A 197 12.91 6.96 -14.56
N SER A 198 12.26 6.03 -15.30
CA SER A 198 11.25 6.36 -16.29
C SER A 198 10.25 5.23 -16.48
N VAL A 199 9.06 5.57 -16.90
CA VAL A 199 7.98 4.64 -17.20
C VAL A 199 7.37 4.91 -18.57
N CYS A 200 6.99 3.84 -19.29
CA CYS A 200 6.11 3.86 -20.44
C CYS A 200 4.89 3.02 -20.09
N ALA A 201 3.68 3.56 -20.26
CA ALA A 201 2.48 2.92 -19.76
C ALA A 201 1.27 3.10 -20.66
N GLU A 202 0.37 2.12 -20.56
CA GLU A 202 -1.04 2.21 -20.95
C GLU A 202 -1.87 2.12 -19.67
N VAL A 203 -2.76 3.08 -19.47
CA VAL A 203 -3.68 3.13 -18.32
C VAL A 203 -5.07 3.45 -18.83
N ARG A 204 -6.06 2.58 -18.55
CA ARG A 204 -7.39 2.70 -19.14
C ARG A 204 -8.51 2.51 -18.13
N THR A 205 -9.64 3.15 -18.44
CA THR A 205 -10.99 2.82 -17.98
C THR A 205 -11.70 2.07 -19.10
N SER A 206 -11.89 0.76 -18.95
CA SER A 206 -12.45 -0.09 -20.02
C SER A 206 -13.97 0.07 -20.16
N ASP A 207 -14.66 0.38 -19.07
CA ASP A 207 -16.10 0.55 -19.02
C ASP A 207 -16.46 1.86 -18.28
N PRO A 208 -16.52 2.99 -19.02
CA PRO A 208 -16.62 4.34 -18.42
C PRO A 208 -18.01 4.68 -17.88
N VAL A 209 -19.02 3.87 -18.15
CA VAL A 209 -20.40 4.06 -17.62
C VAL A 209 -20.97 2.74 -17.18
N ARG A 210 -21.26 2.62 -15.89
CA ARG A 210 -21.73 1.39 -15.29
C ARG A 210 -23.18 1.54 -14.79
N GLU A 211 -23.94 0.46 -14.90
CA GLU A 211 -25.29 0.40 -14.34
C GLU A 211 -25.24 0.12 -12.83
N LEU A 212 -26.08 0.83 -12.08
CA LEU A 212 -26.31 0.61 -10.66
C LEU A 212 -27.49 -0.35 -10.44
N PRO A 213 -27.54 -1.06 -9.30
CA PRO A 213 -28.64 -2.00 -9.00
C PRO A 213 -30.04 -1.37 -8.97
N ASP A 214 -30.14 -0.07 -8.77
CA ASP A 214 -31.40 0.70 -8.78
C ASP A 214 -31.81 1.18 -10.18
N GLY A 215 -31.08 0.81 -11.24
CA GLY A 215 -31.34 1.20 -12.63
C GLY A 215 -30.73 2.56 -13.00
N GLY A 216 -30.00 3.21 -12.08
CA GLY A 216 -29.22 4.41 -12.39
C GLY A 216 -27.91 4.06 -13.09
N THR A 217 -27.16 5.09 -13.51
CA THR A 217 -25.82 4.93 -14.07
C THR A 217 -24.79 5.66 -13.24
N LEU A 218 -23.57 5.11 -13.19
CA LEU A 218 -22.41 5.70 -12.53
C LEU A 218 -21.33 5.96 -13.58
N PRO A 219 -20.84 7.21 -13.76
CA PRO A 219 -19.64 7.46 -14.52
C PRO A 219 -18.42 6.89 -13.77
N VAL A 220 -17.57 6.15 -14.48
CA VAL A 220 -16.31 5.62 -13.99
C VAL A 220 -15.18 6.34 -14.70
N THR A 221 -14.37 7.08 -13.97
CA THR A 221 -13.21 7.82 -14.49
C THR A 221 -11.89 7.20 -14.04
N ALA A 222 -11.94 6.31 -13.07
CA ALA A 222 -10.80 5.62 -12.51
C ALA A 222 -10.37 4.43 -13.37
N ASP A 223 -9.08 4.13 -13.36
CA ASP A 223 -8.50 3.02 -14.13
C ASP A 223 -8.90 1.65 -13.58
N ASP A 224 -9.09 0.72 -14.51
CA ASP A 224 -9.38 -0.69 -14.26
C ASP A 224 -8.36 -1.63 -14.92
N THR A 225 -7.55 -1.09 -15.81
CA THR A 225 -6.52 -1.83 -16.57
C THR A 225 -5.29 -0.95 -16.74
N ALA A 226 -4.12 -1.50 -16.40
CA ALA A 226 -2.83 -0.82 -16.56
C ALA A 226 -1.73 -1.79 -16.99
N ALA A 227 -0.82 -1.31 -17.84
CA ALA A 227 0.42 -2.00 -18.20
C ALA A 227 1.57 -1.00 -18.20
N LEU A 228 2.61 -1.29 -17.41
CA LEU A 228 3.76 -0.41 -17.21
C LEU A 228 5.04 -1.14 -17.60
N LEU A 229 5.91 -0.44 -18.34
CA LEU A 229 7.30 -0.80 -18.56
C LEU A 229 8.17 0.25 -17.88
N MET A 230 9.02 -0.15 -16.93
CA MET A 230 9.85 0.78 -16.15
C MET A 230 11.32 0.48 -16.35
N ARG A 231 12.14 1.54 -16.34
CA ARG A 231 13.60 1.48 -16.21
C ARG A 231 13.99 1.85 -14.80
N MET A 232 14.73 0.96 -14.15
CA MET A 232 15.25 1.22 -12.81
C MET A 232 16.64 1.86 -12.90
N GLU A 233 17.03 2.60 -11.88
CA GLU A 233 18.37 3.20 -11.75
C GLU A 233 19.48 2.12 -11.76
N SER A 234 19.19 0.94 -11.21
CA SER A 234 20.05 -0.24 -11.25
C SER A 234 20.26 -0.85 -12.65
N GLY A 235 19.53 -0.39 -13.68
CA GLY A 235 19.53 -0.96 -15.01
C GLY A 235 18.54 -2.11 -15.21
N VAL A 236 17.86 -2.55 -14.16
CA VAL A 236 16.81 -3.58 -14.25
C VAL A 236 15.62 -3.04 -15.06
N THR A 237 15.04 -3.89 -15.88
CA THR A 237 13.74 -3.61 -16.52
C THR A 237 12.63 -4.22 -15.67
N VAL A 238 11.55 -3.46 -15.44
CA VAL A 238 10.38 -3.93 -14.69
C VAL A 238 9.16 -3.86 -15.60
N ILE A 239 8.35 -4.92 -15.61
CA ILE A 239 7.06 -5.00 -16.32
C ILE A 239 5.97 -5.26 -15.30
N LEU A 240 4.98 -4.38 -15.24
CA LEU A 240 3.81 -4.53 -14.40
C LEU A 240 2.54 -4.54 -15.24
N SER A 241 1.60 -5.42 -14.94
CA SER A 241 0.29 -5.42 -15.57
C SER A 241 -0.81 -5.75 -14.58
N LEU A 242 -1.95 -5.08 -14.77
CA LEU A 242 -3.16 -5.29 -13.97
C LEU A 242 -4.39 -5.17 -14.84
N SER A 243 -5.37 -6.05 -14.66
CA SER A 243 -6.75 -5.81 -15.07
C SER A 243 -7.71 -6.39 -14.04
N VAL A 244 -8.75 -5.63 -13.69
CA VAL A 244 -9.82 -6.09 -12.79
C VAL A 244 -11.14 -6.32 -13.51
N MET A 245 -11.07 -6.38 -14.85
CA MET A 245 -12.21 -6.54 -15.77
C MET A 245 -12.31 -7.96 -16.36
N GLY A 246 -11.40 -8.88 -15.99
CA GLY A 246 -11.39 -10.22 -16.55
C GLY A 246 -12.54 -11.09 -15.99
N ALA A 247 -13.36 -11.70 -16.88
CA ALA A 247 -14.31 -12.71 -16.44
C ALA A 247 -13.54 -13.92 -15.86
N HIS A 248 -13.91 -14.37 -14.64
CA HIS A 248 -13.26 -15.49 -13.95
C HIS A 248 -11.76 -15.29 -13.69
N ALA A 249 -11.27 -14.05 -13.74
CA ALA A 249 -9.87 -13.75 -13.45
C ALA A 249 -9.64 -13.72 -11.94
N ASP A 250 -8.64 -14.48 -11.49
CA ASP A 250 -8.09 -14.47 -10.14
C ASP A 250 -6.67 -15.03 -10.22
N HIS A 251 -5.71 -14.19 -10.63
CA HIS A 251 -4.35 -14.64 -10.88
C HIS A 251 -3.32 -13.59 -10.46
N TYR A 252 -2.27 -14.08 -9.84
CA TYR A 252 -1.07 -13.34 -9.47
C TYR A 252 0.18 -14.08 -9.95
N ARG A 253 1.10 -13.36 -10.59
CA ARG A 253 2.40 -13.90 -10.96
C ARG A 253 3.50 -12.87 -10.74
N LEU A 254 4.56 -13.28 -10.04
CA LEU A 254 5.82 -12.55 -9.87
C LEU A 254 6.95 -13.35 -10.50
N GLU A 255 7.82 -12.69 -11.27
CA GLU A 255 9.03 -13.30 -11.83
C GLU A 255 10.21 -12.34 -11.63
N LEU A 256 11.30 -12.85 -11.05
CA LEU A 256 12.55 -12.14 -10.86
C LEU A 256 13.68 -12.96 -11.49
N PHE A 257 14.39 -12.37 -12.45
CA PHE A 257 15.45 -13.03 -13.18
C PHE A 257 16.79 -12.30 -12.98
N GLY A 258 17.82 -13.07 -12.65
CA GLY A 258 19.17 -12.57 -12.49
C GLY A 258 20.23 -13.54 -13.08
N SER A 259 21.51 -13.15 -12.97
CA SER A 259 22.63 -13.95 -13.47
C SER A 259 22.79 -15.27 -12.73
N ASP A 260 22.50 -15.29 -11.44
CA ASP A 260 22.84 -16.39 -10.54
C ASP A 260 21.60 -17.15 -10.09
N GLY A 261 20.39 -16.58 -10.26
CA GLY A 261 19.17 -17.21 -9.82
C GLY A 261 17.90 -16.63 -10.44
N THR A 262 16.82 -17.37 -10.22
CA THR A 262 15.44 -17.04 -10.61
C THR A 262 14.50 -17.26 -9.44
N ILE A 263 13.53 -16.36 -9.26
CA ILE A 263 12.41 -16.53 -8.32
C ILE A 263 11.10 -16.37 -9.10
N ILE A 264 10.17 -17.30 -8.93
CA ILE A 264 8.83 -17.25 -9.54
C ILE A 264 7.78 -17.48 -8.46
N GLY A 265 6.83 -16.56 -8.36
CA GLY A 265 5.57 -16.72 -7.62
C GLY A 265 4.43 -16.88 -8.60
N ASP A 266 3.55 -17.84 -8.37
CA ASP A 266 2.39 -18.10 -9.23
C ASP A 266 1.22 -18.59 -8.37
N GLY A 267 0.01 -18.04 -8.60
CA GLY A 267 -1.17 -18.42 -7.85
C GLY A 267 -2.35 -17.47 -8.07
N ASP A 268 -3.24 -17.43 -7.10
CA ASP A 268 -4.33 -16.46 -7.05
C ASP A 268 -3.90 -15.17 -6.33
N LEU A 269 -4.80 -14.19 -6.26
CA LEU A 269 -4.53 -12.90 -5.61
C LEU A 269 -4.35 -12.97 -4.08
N ARG A 270 -4.61 -14.11 -3.47
CA ARG A 270 -4.56 -14.31 -2.02
C ARG A 270 -3.43 -15.25 -1.60
N SER A 271 -3.01 -16.12 -2.51
CA SER A 271 -2.07 -17.20 -2.23
C SER A 271 -1.27 -17.54 -3.47
N ALA A 272 0.01 -17.23 -3.46
CA ALA A 272 0.94 -17.61 -4.51
C ALA A 272 1.94 -18.65 -3.96
N ALA A 273 2.22 -19.66 -4.74
CA ALA A 273 3.32 -20.59 -4.46
C ALA A 273 4.60 -20.02 -5.08
N TYR A 274 5.65 -19.93 -4.29
CA TYR A 274 6.93 -19.41 -4.75
C TYR A 274 7.93 -20.53 -4.95
N SER A 275 8.71 -20.44 -6.03
CA SER A 275 9.80 -21.34 -6.37
C SER A 275 11.03 -20.54 -6.74
N LEU A 276 12.20 -21.11 -6.45
CA LEU A 276 13.50 -20.51 -6.76
C LEU A 276 14.48 -21.56 -7.29
N GLY A 277 15.46 -21.13 -8.05
CA GLY A 277 16.53 -22.00 -8.53
C GLY A 277 17.77 -21.16 -8.85
N ALA A 278 18.95 -21.59 -8.39
CA ALA A 278 20.22 -21.04 -8.82
C ALA A 278 20.52 -21.46 -10.27
N ALA A 279 21.36 -20.68 -10.96
CA ALA A 279 21.73 -20.95 -12.35
C ALA A 279 22.40 -22.33 -12.57
N THR A 280 22.96 -22.90 -11.51
CA THR A 280 23.58 -24.24 -11.51
C THR A 280 22.62 -25.37 -11.18
N ASP A 281 21.39 -25.07 -10.77
CA ASP A 281 20.41 -26.08 -10.38
C ASP A 281 19.76 -26.74 -11.61
N ALA A 282 19.28 -27.98 -11.44
CA ALA A 282 18.57 -28.69 -12.50
C ALA A 282 17.15 -28.13 -12.78
N GLY A 283 16.65 -27.22 -11.92
CA GLY A 283 15.32 -26.61 -12.03
C GLY A 283 14.96 -25.81 -10.80
N LEU A 284 13.69 -25.40 -10.72
CA LEU A 284 13.17 -24.66 -9.59
C LEU A 284 12.74 -25.57 -8.46
N SER A 285 12.96 -25.14 -7.23
CA SER A 285 12.51 -25.79 -5.99
C SER A 285 11.57 -24.85 -5.23
N PRO A 286 10.65 -25.38 -4.41
CA PRO A 286 9.80 -24.53 -3.58
C PRO A 286 10.59 -23.60 -2.68
N LEU A 287 10.19 -22.33 -2.60
CA LEU A 287 10.71 -21.39 -1.62
C LEU A 287 10.17 -21.74 -0.24
N THR A 288 11.06 -21.97 0.71
CA THR A 288 10.65 -22.10 2.11
C THR A 288 10.29 -20.73 2.67
N VAL A 289 9.09 -20.64 3.22
CA VAL A 289 8.57 -19.42 3.85
C VAL A 289 8.57 -19.65 5.36
N ASP A 290 9.33 -18.85 6.08
CA ASP A 290 9.25 -18.81 7.54
C ASP A 290 8.01 -18.01 7.94
N GLU A 291 7.05 -18.66 8.58
CA GLU A 291 5.85 -18.00 9.06
C GLU A 291 6.18 -17.10 10.25
N ARG A 292 6.32 -15.80 10.00
CA ARG A 292 6.34 -14.81 11.07
C ARG A 292 4.94 -14.65 11.64
N GLU A 293 4.83 -14.68 12.95
CA GLU A 293 3.57 -14.44 13.66
C GLU A 293 3.60 -13.08 14.38
N PRO A 294 2.48 -12.32 14.35
CA PRO A 294 2.33 -11.17 15.21
C PRO A 294 2.24 -11.59 16.69
N ALA A 295 2.38 -10.64 17.59
CA ALA A 295 2.39 -10.90 19.04
C ALA A 295 1.09 -11.57 19.57
N HIS A 296 -0.04 -11.27 18.92
CA HIS A 296 -1.37 -11.74 19.30
C HIS A 296 -2.15 -12.28 18.09
N PRO A 297 -1.72 -13.40 17.48
CA PRO A 297 -2.37 -13.97 16.29
C PRO A 297 -3.82 -14.39 16.54
N GLU A 298 -4.18 -14.70 17.77
CA GLU A 298 -5.56 -15.05 18.17
C GLU A 298 -6.55 -13.89 18.03
N ARG A 299 -6.08 -12.66 17.85
CA ARG A 299 -6.90 -11.45 17.64
C ARG A 299 -7.17 -11.14 16.16
N LEU A 300 -6.60 -11.92 15.25
CA LEU A 300 -6.79 -11.74 13.81
C LEU A 300 -8.15 -12.31 13.37
N PRO A 301 -8.87 -11.62 12.47
CA PRO A 301 -10.07 -12.18 11.84
C PRO A 301 -9.68 -13.26 10.81
N GLY A 302 -10.66 -14.02 10.36
CA GLY A 302 -10.47 -14.96 9.26
C GLY A 302 -10.49 -14.29 7.89
N GLY A 303 -10.05 -15.03 6.86
CA GLY A 303 -10.13 -14.64 5.45
C GLY A 303 -9.21 -13.48 5.04
N LEU A 304 -9.59 -12.76 3.99
CA LEU A 304 -8.78 -11.67 3.41
C LEU A 304 -8.40 -10.59 4.43
N ALA A 305 -9.35 -10.19 5.27
CA ALA A 305 -9.09 -9.20 6.32
C ALA A 305 -8.01 -9.71 7.31
N GLY A 306 -7.99 -11.01 7.61
CA GLY A 306 -6.99 -11.62 8.47
C GLY A 306 -5.59 -11.59 7.86
N HIS A 307 -5.45 -11.86 6.57
CA HIS A 307 -4.15 -11.75 5.88
C HIS A 307 -3.60 -10.32 5.93
N ALA A 308 -4.41 -9.33 5.55
CA ALA A 308 -3.99 -7.93 5.58
C ALA A 308 -3.70 -7.45 7.02
N SER A 309 -4.53 -7.82 7.99
CA SER A 309 -4.31 -7.47 9.40
C SER A 309 -3.04 -8.12 9.97
N ARG A 310 -2.70 -9.35 9.57
CA ARG A 310 -1.45 -10.03 9.96
C ARG A 310 -0.23 -9.30 9.42
N ALA A 311 -0.22 -9.01 8.12
CA ALA A 311 0.86 -8.27 7.48
C ALA A 311 1.03 -6.88 8.12
N MET A 312 -0.07 -6.18 8.37
CA MET A 312 -0.06 -4.90 9.09
C MET A 312 0.50 -5.04 10.52
N ALA A 313 0.10 -6.07 11.28
CA ALA A 313 0.61 -6.27 12.63
C ALA A 313 2.13 -6.49 12.65
N LEU A 314 2.67 -7.22 11.67
CA LEU A 314 4.11 -7.40 11.51
C LEU A 314 4.81 -6.07 11.14
N MET A 315 4.22 -5.29 10.24
CA MET A 315 4.71 -3.94 9.91
C MET A 315 4.75 -3.03 11.14
N LEU A 316 3.70 -3.06 11.97
CA LEU A 316 3.63 -2.27 13.19
C LEU A 316 4.69 -2.69 14.22
N GLN A 317 5.04 -3.97 14.29
CA GLN A 317 6.14 -4.45 15.13
C GLN A 317 7.49 -3.89 14.69
N ASP A 318 7.71 -3.76 13.37
CA ASP A 318 8.91 -3.15 12.80
C ASP A 318 8.88 -1.61 12.87
N TRP A 319 7.70 -0.99 13.03
CA TRP A 319 7.56 0.45 13.25
C TRP A 319 7.76 0.86 14.72
N LEU A 320 7.42 -0.01 15.66
CA LEU A 320 7.43 0.30 17.10
C LEU A 320 8.76 0.87 17.63
N PRO A 321 9.95 0.40 17.19
CA PRO A 321 11.22 0.95 17.68
C PRO A 321 11.39 2.45 17.43
N ALA A 322 10.74 3.01 16.39
CA ALA A 322 10.82 4.44 16.08
C ALA A 322 10.26 5.35 17.20
N PHE A 323 9.35 4.84 18.03
CA PHE A 323 8.77 5.58 19.16
C PHE A 323 9.77 5.78 20.33
N ASP A 324 10.82 4.97 20.37
CA ASP A 324 11.91 5.08 21.34
C ASP A 324 13.19 5.65 20.71
N GLY A 325 13.07 6.27 19.50
CA GLY A 325 14.20 6.83 18.76
C GLY A 325 15.08 5.81 18.05
N GLY A 326 14.63 4.56 17.98
CA GLY A 326 15.30 3.49 17.21
C GLY A 326 14.95 3.55 15.71
N PRO A 327 15.59 2.69 14.90
CA PRO A 327 15.28 2.63 13.47
C PRO A 327 13.89 2.06 13.23
N SER A 328 13.17 2.61 12.24
CA SER A 328 11.93 2.05 11.72
C SER A 328 12.22 1.09 10.58
N GLY A 329 11.61 -0.10 10.61
CA GLY A 329 11.57 -1.00 9.45
C GLY A 329 10.33 -0.80 8.57
N ALA A 330 9.36 0.02 8.99
CA ALA A 330 8.13 0.26 8.25
C ALA A 330 8.37 1.10 6.99
N ALA A 331 7.48 0.96 5.99
CA ALA A 331 7.50 1.80 4.81
C ALA A 331 7.27 3.27 5.16
N THR A 332 8.03 4.15 4.54
CA THR A 332 8.06 5.58 4.84
C THR A 332 7.09 6.39 3.98
N PHE A 333 6.89 7.66 4.30
CA PHE A 333 6.17 8.58 3.41
C PHE A 333 6.94 8.85 2.10
N GLU A 334 8.27 8.67 2.10
CA GLU A 334 9.07 8.75 0.87
C GLU A 334 8.79 7.57 -0.07
N ASP A 335 8.60 6.37 0.47
CA ASP A 335 8.14 5.20 -0.32
C ASP A 335 6.77 5.49 -0.95
N GLY A 336 5.87 6.11 -0.19
CA GLY A 336 4.57 6.56 -0.68
C GLY A 336 4.67 7.60 -1.80
N LEU A 337 5.55 8.60 -1.62
CA LEU A 337 5.84 9.62 -2.64
C LEU A 337 6.43 9.00 -3.91
N LEU A 338 7.39 8.07 -3.79
CA LEU A 338 8.01 7.41 -4.92
C LEU A 338 6.98 6.61 -5.72
N SER A 339 6.15 5.83 -5.05
CA SER A 339 5.08 5.06 -5.68
C SER A 339 4.08 5.96 -6.41
N LEU A 340 3.69 7.08 -5.79
CA LEU A 340 2.80 8.06 -6.42
C LEU A 340 3.45 8.74 -7.62
N ALA A 341 4.76 9.03 -7.58
CA ALA A 341 5.48 9.61 -8.71
C ALA A 341 5.53 8.67 -9.93
N VAL A 342 5.60 7.34 -9.71
CA VAL A 342 5.47 6.35 -10.78
C VAL A 342 4.07 6.36 -11.36
N ILE A 343 3.04 6.39 -10.52
CA ILE A 343 1.63 6.44 -10.94
C ILE A 343 1.36 7.70 -11.78
N ASP A 344 1.82 8.86 -11.32
CA ASP A 344 1.70 10.13 -12.04
C ASP A 344 2.42 10.09 -13.40
N ALA A 345 3.66 9.57 -13.45
CA ALA A 345 4.39 9.38 -14.70
C ALA A 345 3.71 8.35 -15.63
N ALA A 346 3.09 7.29 -15.08
CA ALA A 346 2.34 6.32 -15.87
C ALA A 346 1.10 6.96 -16.53
N HIS A 347 0.37 7.81 -15.81
CA HIS A 347 -0.74 8.57 -16.40
C HIS A 347 -0.27 9.54 -17.48
N ARG A 348 0.82 10.31 -17.26
CA ARG A 348 1.38 11.18 -18.29
C ARG A 348 1.82 10.39 -19.53
N SER A 349 2.42 9.22 -19.34
CA SER A 349 2.81 8.32 -20.43
C SER A 349 1.61 7.84 -21.23
N ALA A 350 0.52 7.44 -20.57
CA ALA A 350 -0.70 7.00 -21.22
C ALA A 350 -1.39 8.14 -22.00
N ASP A 351 -1.39 9.37 -21.45
CA ASP A 351 -2.01 10.54 -22.07
C ASP A 351 -1.17 11.10 -23.24
N GLY A 352 0.17 11.13 -23.11
CA GLY A 352 1.09 11.76 -24.08
C GLY A 352 1.78 10.80 -25.05
N GLY A 353 1.78 9.51 -24.75
CA GLY A 353 2.54 8.47 -25.44
C GLY A 353 4.05 8.54 -25.20
N GLY A 354 4.65 7.40 -24.90
CA GLY A 354 6.11 7.27 -24.76
C GLY A 354 6.62 7.26 -23.31
N TRP A 355 7.94 7.42 -23.17
CA TRP A 355 8.62 7.35 -21.90
C TRP A 355 8.51 8.65 -21.11
N GLU A 356 8.03 8.59 -19.89
CA GLU A 356 7.94 9.69 -18.96
C GLU A 356 8.93 9.52 -17.79
N PRO A 357 9.65 10.59 -17.39
CA PRO A 357 10.52 10.53 -16.22
C PRO A 357 9.71 10.44 -14.91
N VAL A 358 10.19 9.64 -13.97
CA VAL A 358 9.65 9.57 -12.61
C VAL A 358 10.23 10.72 -11.79
N ARG A 359 9.40 11.67 -11.35
CA ARG A 359 9.80 12.90 -10.66
C ARG A 359 9.25 12.96 -9.25
N ALA A 360 9.76 12.10 -8.36
CA ALA A 360 9.36 12.11 -6.95
C ALA A 360 9.78 13.42 -6.25
N TRP A 361 10.99 13.91 -6.56
CA TRP A 361 11.52 15.15 -6.02
C TRP A 361 11.64 16.20 -7.13
N LEU A 362 11.53 17.48 -6.75
CA LEU A 362 11.84 18.58 -7.65
C LEU A 362 13.36 18.69 -7.85
N ASP A 363 13.78 19.17 -9.03
CA ASP A 363 15.20 19.37 -9.33
C ASP A 363 15.88 20.20 -8.25
N GLY A 364 16.99 19.70 -7.67
CA GLY A 364 17.76 20.37 -6.63
C GLY A 364 17.33 20.08 -5.19
N GLN A 365 16.28 19.28 -4.95
CA GLN A 365 15.97 18.80 -3.60
C GLN A 365 16.67 17.45 -3.33
N PRO A 366 17.45 17.33 -2.24
CA PRO A 366 18.03 16.04 -1.90
C PRO A 366 16.93 15.03 -1.52
N SER A 367 17.10 13.80 -1.98
CA SER A 367 16.42 12.66 -1.37
C SER A 367 16.96 12.54 0.07
N THR A 368 16.09 12.54 1.05
CA THR A 368 16.48 12.34 2.45
C THR A 368 16.91 10.89 2.74
N ALA A 369 16.73 9.98 1.79
CA ALA A 369 17.12 8.57 1.89
C ALA A 369 18.60 8.33 1.55
N SER A 370 19.52 8.98 2.27
CA SER A 370 20.95 8.63 2.24
C SER A 370 21.55 8.66 3.62
N ALA A 371 21.21 7.68 4.47
CA ALA A 371 22.04 7.26 5.60
C ALA A 371 21.48 5.98 6.21
N GLY A 372 21.85 4.87 5.63
CA GLY A 372 21.53 3.54 6.18
C GLY A 372 22.18 2.50 5.29
N GLY A 373 23.54 2.42 5.40
CA GLY A 373 24.34 1.36 4.81
C GLY A 373 24.18 0.04 5.56
#